data_71342687f1b759a05532cc5e9b1c6961
#
_entry.id   71342687f1b759a05532cc5e9b1c6961
#
_cell.length_a   1.000
_cell.length_b   1.000
_cell.length_c   1.000
_cell.angle_alpha   90.00
_cell.angle_beta   90.00
_cell.angle_gamma   90.00
#
_symmetry.space_group_name_H-M   'P 1'
#
loop_
_entity.id
_entity.type
_entity.pdbx_description
1 polymer ?
#
loop_
_entity_poly.entity_id
_entity_poly.type
_entity_poly.pdbx_seq_one_letter_code
_entity_poly.pdbx_strand_id
1 'polypeptide(L)'
;MPEALTAVTPSGTDSAAEGTTAGLLGRVRDRARGFANAAAPAAEEPRRGVSRSVHRRPWRAVFRPLLAGYGIRLEPAGPVPGAVPASRIAGPLLAVAVAALAASQYATGRPIAVAWLAIAPLLASLVLRPPRTALLAAWTVLLGLGLALHGHGPAGRPGSQLSVLVLLAAFAVVNSALRIAAQRRLGQARAVARVAQSALLREVPRSVAAARLASRYLSASAEARVGGDVVEVIADGANPRWLVGDTRGKGLAAVRLASVAATSFRDACAQPGLSLAEVARAVDASVTRAAAQEDFVTAVFAELDPRGWLQLVNCGHPPALRLSADGELAELSPTAFATPLGLHPDIHPSTFSVRTGDRLLFFTDGLLEARDRAGDFFRVDQHTDALRRPDLQAAADELLERLRAHTRHRLDDDVAVLLAELTLDDPGRQLAA
;
A
#
# COMPACT_ATOMS: atom_id res chain seq x y z
N MET A 1 50.68 26.82 -37.51
CA MET A 1 51.44 26.06 -38.53
C MET A 1 51.79 24.70 -37.93
N PRO A 2 51.76 23.71 -38.76
CA PRO A 2 51.11 22.42 -38.44
C PRO A 2 52.11 21.25 -38.41
N GLU A 3 51.64 20.12 -38.18
CA GLU A 3 52.01 18.81 -38.73
C GLU A 3 51.68 17.75 -37.68
N ALA A 4 51.02 16.80 -37.94
CA ALA A 4 50.65 15.87 -39.02
C ALA A 4 50.63 14.43 -38.42
N LEU A 5 49.50 13.85 -38.64
CA LEU A 5 49.24 12.42 -38.87
C LEU A 5 50.39 11.43 -38.83
N THR A 6 50.10 10.31 -38.14
CA THR A 6 50.15 9.00 -38.82
C THR A 6 49.24 7.99 -38.17
N ALA A 7 48.38 7.35 -38.95
CA ALA A 7 47.59 6.19 -38.62
C ALA A 7 48.43 4.93 -38.80
N VAL A 8 48.25 3.97 -37.87
CA VAL A 8 48.68 2.56 -38.07
C VAL A 8 47.54 1.66 -37.68
N THR A 9 46.96 1.00 -38.66
CA THR A 9 46.19 -0.23 -38.47
C THR A 9 47.11 -1.44 -38.40
N PRO A 10 46.87 -2.38 -37.52
CA PRO A 10 47.22 -3.76 -37.87
C PRO A 10 45.96 -4.64 -38.00
N SER A 11 46.09 -5.48 -38.93
CA SER A 11 45.21 -6.59 -39.24
C SER A 11 45.37 -7.76 -38.29
N GLY A 12 44.29 -8.46 -37.99
CA GLY A 12 44.37 -9.90 -38.01
C GLY A 12 44.35 -10.72 -36.74
N THR A 13 43.48 -11.66 -36.76
CA THR A 13 43.30 -12.90 -35.99
C THR A 13 42.80 -12.77 -34.57
N ASP A 14 41.75 -13.41 -34.39
CA ASP A 14 41.26 -14.27 -34.06
C ASP A 14 40.23 -15.19 -33.83
N SER A 15 40.01 -16.10 -33.51
CA SER A 15 39.17 -17.22 -33.35
C SER A 15 39.54 -18.04 -32.10
N ALA A 16 38.96 -17.71 -30.96
CA ALA A 16 39.05 -18.60 -29.79
C ALA A 16 38.17 -18.25 -28.57
N ALA A 17 37.03 -17.52 -28.71
CA ALA A 17 36.21 -17.17 -27.56
C ALA A 17 34.74 -17.61 -27.59
N GLU A 18 34.27 -18.28 -28.61
CA GLU A 18 32.87 -18.74 -28.69
C GLU A 18 32.56 -20.13 -28.12
N GLY A 19 33.56 -20.88 -27.67
CA GLY A 19 33.39 -22.25 -27.18
C GLY A 19 32.98 -22.45 -25.73
N THR A 20 33.08 -21.43 -24.87
CA THR A 20 33.01 -21.61 -23.41
C THR A 20 31.67 -21.23 -22.78
N THR A 21 30.87 -20.41 -23.41
CA THR A 21 29.56 -19.98 -22.85
C THR A 21 28.42 -20.97 -23.16
N ALA A 22 28.46 -21.69 -24.25
CA ALA A 22 27.46 -22.70 -24.57
C ALA A 22 27.53 -23.93 -23.63
N GLY A 23 28.71 -24.26 -23.12
CA GLY A 23 28.92 -25.40 -22.23
C GLY A 23 28.45 -25.17 -20.77
N LEU A 24 28.34 -23.91 -20.33
CA LEU A 24 27.86 -23.59 -18.98
C LEU A 24 26.33 -23.55 -18.89
N LEU A 25 25.65 -23.07 -19.89
CA LEU A 25 24.18 -23.04 -19.95
C LEU A 25 23.55 -24.43 -20.08
N GLY A 26 24.23 -25.38 -20.70
CA GLY A 26 23.80 -26.78 -20.74
C GLY A 26 23.80 -27.47 -19.38
N ARG A 27 24.82 -27.24 -18.59
CA ARG A 27 24.99 -27.87 -17.25
C ARG A 27 24.06 -27.30 -16.17
N VAL A 28 23.57 -26.09 -16.31
CA VAL A 28 22.59 -25.49 -15.38
C VAL A 28 21.17 -26.03 -15.71
N ARG A 29 20.87 -26.28 -16.96
CA ARG A 29 19.57 -26.80 -17.40
C ARG A 29 19.34 -28.27 -17.03
N ASP A 30 20.38 -29.09 -16.99
CA ASP A 30 20.29 -30.49 -16.59
C ASP A 30 20.22 -30.70 -15.08
N ARG A 31 20.82 -29.82 -14.29
CA ARG A 31 20.67 -29.83 -12.81
C ARG A 31 19.26 -29.38 -12.37
N ALA A 32 18.59 -28.51 -13.11
CA ALA A 32 17.22 -28.09 -12.79
C ALA A 32 16.20 -29.21 -13.06
N ARG A 33 16.45 -30.12 -13.99
CA ARG A 33 15.57 -31.28 -14.27
C ARG A 33 15.71 -32.42 -13.27
N GLY A 34 16.84 -32.54 -12.57
CA GLY A 34 17.07 -33.55 -11.55
C GLY A 34 16.32 -33.34 -10.24
N PHE A 35 15.96 -32.11 -9.91
CA PHE A 35 15.24 -31.77 -8.67
C PHE A 35 13.71 -31.82 -8.79
N ALA A 36 13.16 -31.87 -10.00
CA ALA A 36 11.71 -31.91 -10.23
C ALA A 36 11.08 -33.30 -10.07
N ASN A 37 11.88 -34.38 -10.07
CA ASN A 37 11.38 -35.77 -10.05
C ASN A 37 11.50 -36.49 -8.69
N ALA A 38 11.88 -35.80 -7.59
CA ALA A 38 12.15 -36.43 -6.31
C ALA A 38 11.12 -36.14 -5.21
N ALA A 39 9.96 -35.55 -5.51
CA ALA A 39 8.95 -35.22 -4.50
C ALA A 39 7.53 -35.47 -5.02
N ALA A 40 7.13 -36.71 -5.15
CA ALA A 40 5.73 -37.10 -5.27
C ALA A 40 5.39 -38.08 -4.14
N PRO A 41 4.58 -37.72 -3.14
CA PRO A 41 4.02 -38.68 -2.22
C PRO A 41 2.81 -39.40 -2.85
N ALA A 42 2.73 -40.68 -2.54
CA ALA A 42 1.68 -41.59 -3.02
C ALA A 42 0.28 -41.12 -2.63
N ALA A 43 -0.65 -41.24 -3.56
CA ALA A 43 -2.07 -41.02 -3.35
C ALA A 43 -2.69 -42.17 -2.52
N GLU A 44 -3.19 -41.89 -1.33
CA GLU A 44 -4.11 -42.75 -0.61
C GLU A 44 -5.57 -42.45 -0.99
N GLU A 45 -6.33 -43.47 -1.29
CA GLU A 45 -7.76 -43.38 -1.63
C GLU A 45 -8.61 -42.95 -0.42
N PRO A 46 -9.64 -42.10 -0.62
CA PRO A 46 -10.50 -41.69 0.48
C PRO A 46 -11.56 -42.75 0.81
N ARG A 47 -11.55 -43.20 2.04
CA ARG A 47 -12.64 -43.97 2.62
C ARG A 47 -13.93 -43.17 2.72
N ARG A 48 -15.03 -43.75 2.29
CA ARG A 48 -16.39 -43.19 2.34
C ARG A 48 -16.88 -43.00 3.77
N GLY A 49 -17.56 -41.88 3.97
CA GLY A 49 -18.66 -41.74 4.94
C GLY A 49 -18.34 -40.92 6.17
N VAL A 50 -18.83 -39.72 6.21
CA VAL A 50 -19.75 -39.13 7.18
C VAL A 50 -20.13 -37.70 6.73
N SER A 51 -21.38 -37.54 6.31
CA SER A 51 -21.99 -36.22 6.08
C SER A 51 -22.16 -35.50 7.42
N ARG A 52 -21.32 -34.47 7.67
CA ARG A 52 -21.61 -33.46 8.69
C ARG A 52 -21.82 -32.14 8.01
N SER A 53 -23.06 -31.67 8.05
CA SER A 53 -23.46 -30.33 7.66
C SER A 53 -22.68 -29.29 8.47
N VAL A 54 -21.65 -28.71 7.86
CA VAL A 54 -20.92 -27.58 8.43
C VAL A 54 -21.79 -26.35 8.26
N HIS A 55 -22.56 -25.98 9.26
CA HIS A 55 -23.16 -24.67 9.41
C HIS A 55 -22.02 -23.63 9.36
N ARG A 56 -21.94 -22.89 8.26
CA ARG A 56 -21.05 -21.73 8.10
C ARG A 56 -21.42 -20.67 9.12
N ARG A 57 -20.85 -20.73 10.33
CA ARG A 57 -20.91 -19.60 11.26
C ARG A 57 -20.18 -18.42 10.61
N PRO A 58 -20.81 -17.24 10.50
CA PRO A 58 -20.13 -16.10 9.91
C PRO A 58 -18.92 -15.76 10.80
N TRP A 59 -17.73 -15.69 10.20
CA TRP A 59 -16.44 -15.42 10.87
C TRP A 59 -16.48 -14.23 11.87
N ARG A 60 -17.39 -13.26 11.66
CA ARG A 60 -17.66 -12.15 12.58
C ARG A 60 -18.00 -12.59 14.01
N ALA A 61 -18.60 -13.76 14.21
CA ALA A 61 -18.97 -14.24 15.54
C ALA A 61 -17.77 -14.82 16.31
N VAL A 62 -16.73 -15.24 15.61
CA VAL A 62 -15.51 -15.84 16.19
C VAL A 62 -14.48 -14.77 16.54
N PHE A 63 -14.34 -13.73 15.71
CA PHE A 63 -13.29 -12.72 15.87
C PHE A 63 -13.72 -11.44 16.62
N ARG A 64 -15.01 -11.22 16.80
CA ARG A 64 -15.53 -10.05 17.52
C ARG A 64 -15.02 -9.91 18.97
N PRO A 65 -14.92 -10.98 19.79
CA PRO A 65 -14.36 -10.87 21.14
C PRO A 65 -12.83 -10.65 21.15
N LEU A 66 -12.10 -11.18 20.17
CA LEU A 66 -10.66 -10.96 20.04
C LEU A 66 -10.33 -9.49 19.67
N LEU A 67 -11.06 -8.90 18.73
CA LEU A 67 -10.86 -7.50 18.32
C LEU A 67 -11.27 -6.51 19.40
N ALA A 68 -12.25 -6.83 20.24
CA ALA A 68 -12.66 -5.98 21.36
C ALA A 68 -11.58 -5.91 22.46
N GLY A 69 -10.79 -6.97 22.64
CA GLY A 69 -9.68 -7.02 23.61
C GLY A 69 -8.50 -6.13 23.23
N TYR A 70 -8.35 -5.76 21.95
CA TYR A 70 -7.28 -4.90 21.44
C TYR A 70 -7.70 -3.43 21.20
N GLY A 71 -8.88 -3.03 21.68
CA GLY A 71 -9.36 -1.64 21.54
C GLY A 71 -9.71 -1.21 20.10
N ILE A 72 -9.69 -2.12 19.14
CA ILE A 72 -9.97 -1.85 17.72
C ILE A 72 -11.48 -1.74 17.50
N ARG A 73 -12.02 -0.53 17.53
CA ARG A 73 -13.37 -0.24 17.05
C ARG A 73 -13.35 -0.23 15.53
N LEU A 74 -13.93 -1.27 14.92
CA LEU A 74 -14.26 -1.28 13.50
C LEU A 74 -15.47 -0.35 13.29
N GLU A 75 -15.26 0.94 13.27
CA GLU A 75 -16.28 1.86 12.78
C GLU A 75 -16.38 1.71 11.25
N PRO A 76 -17.60 1.48 10.71
CA PRO A 76 -17.78 1.56 9.28
C PRO A 76 -17.46 3.00 8.87
N ALA A 77 -16.56 3.18 7.90
CA ALA A 77 -16.27 4.48 7.33
C ALA A 77 -17.59 5.19 6.97
N GLY A 78 -17.89 6.24 7.70
CA GLY A 78 -19.10 7.01 7.53
C GLY A 78 -19.12 7.66 6.13
N PRO A 79 -20.30 7.88 5.53
CA PRO A 79 -20.38 8.56 4.26
C PRO A 79 -19.83 9.98 4.41
N VAL A 80 -19.01 10.40 3.45
CA VAL A 80 -18.48 11.77 3.37
C VAL A 80 -19.64 12.77 3.50
N PRO A 81 -19.61 13.70 4.47
CA PRO A 81 -20.71 14.65 4.64
C PRO A 81 -20.86 15.54 3.41
N GLY A 82 -22.06 15.54 2.79
CA GLY A 82 -22.43 16.43 1.68
C GLY A 82 -22.42 15.81 0.29
N ALA A 83 -21.84 14.66 0.04
CA ALA A 83 -21.95 13.98 -1.25
C ALA A 83 -23.21 13.13 -1.30
N VAL A 84 -24.23 13.56 -2.05
CA VAL A 84 -25.38 12.70 -2.39
C VAL A 84 -24.83 11.56 -3.25
N PRO A 85 -24.89 10.28 -2.81
CA PRO A 85 -24.31 9.20 -3.60
C PRO A 85 -25.03 9.14 -4.95
N ALA A 86 -24.26 9.17 -6.04
CA ALA A 86 -24.79 9.17 -7.42
C ALA A 86 -25.87 8.10 -7.64
N SER A 87 -25.84 7.00 -6.89
CA SER A 87 -26.84 5.95 -6.87
C SER A 87 -28.23 6.37 -6.33
N ARG A 88 -28.35 7.51 -5.62
CA ARG A 88 -29.65 7.99 -5.14
C ARG A 88 -30.41 8.78 -6.23
N ILE A 89 -29.66 9.44 -7.09
CA ILE A 89 -30.23 10.29 -8.17
C ILE A 89 -30.34 9.50 -9.48
N ALA A 90 -29.36 8.66 -9.80
CA ALA A 90 -29.32 7.90 -11.05
C ALA A 90 -30.54 6.96 -11.25
N GLY A 91 -31.01 6.29 -10.20
CA GLY A 91 -32.16 5.39 -10.30
C GLY A 91 -33.42 6.07 -10.75
N PRO A 92 -33.90 7.12 -10.05
CA PRO A 92 -35.06 7.89 -10.47
C PRO A 92 -34.93 8.55 -11.85
N LEU A 93 -33.75 9.12 -12.16
CA LEU A 93 -33.52 9.74 -13.48
C LEU A 93 -33.62 8.72 -14.63
N LEU A 94 -33.04 7.54 -14.47
CA LEU A 94 -33.15 6.47 -15.47
C LEU A 94 -34.60 5.96 -15.60
N ALA A 95 -35.34 5.85 -14.50
CA ALA A 95 -36.76 5.46 -14.55
C ALA A 95 -37.61 6.48 -15.28
N VAL A 96 -37.40 7.77 -15.03
CA VAL A 96 -38.07 8.87 -15.75
C VAL A 96 -37.70 8.88 -17.24
N ALA A 97 -36.45 8.68 -17.60
CA ALA A 97 -36.01 8.62 -18.98
C ALA A 97 -36.65 7.45 -19.75
N VAL A 98 -36.79 6.28 -19.13
CA VAL A 98 -37.49 5.12 -19.73
C VAL A 98 -38.98 5.42 -19.91
N ALA A 99 -39.63 6.01 -18.91
CA ALA A 99 -41.04 6.37 -19.00
C ALA A 99 -41.30 7.43 -20.09
N ALA A 100 -40.45 8.46 -20.19
CA ALA A 100 -40.50 9.47 -21.22
C ALA A 100 -40.31 8.90 -22.64
N LEU A 101 -39.36 7.96 -22.79
CA LEU A 101 -39.10 7.26 -24.06
C LEU A 101 -40.33 6.41 -24.46
N ALA A 102 -40.91 5.67 -23.52
CA ALA A 102 -42.14 4.89 -23.78
C ALA A 102 -43.36 5.76 -24.11
N ALA A 103 -43.54 6.87 -23.40
CA ALA A 103 -44.63 7.85 -23.67
C ALA A 103 -44.45 8.52 -25.03
N SER A 104 -43.24 8.88 -25.42
CA SER A 104 -42.93 9.42 -26.75
C SER A 104 -43.28 8.45 -27.86
N GLN A 105 -42.96 7.16 -27.68
CA GLN A 105 -43.33 6.13 -28.65
C GLN A 105 -44.83 5.97 -28.76
N TYR A 106 -45.54 5.95 -27.63
CA TYR A 106 -47.01 5.88 -27.61
C TYR A 106 -47.66 7.08 -28.33
N ALA A 107 -47.20 8.31 -28.04
CA ALA A 107 -47.75 9.52 -28.59
C ALA A 107 -47.46 9.71 -30.09
N THR A 108 -46.34 9.29 -30.61
CA THR A 108 -45.92 9.53 -32.01
C THR A 108 -46.31 8.40 -32.94
N GLY A 109 -46.70 7.24 -32.43
CA GLY A 109 -47.00 6.04 -33.23
C GLY A 109 -45.78 5.50 -34.00
N ARG A 110 -44.59 6.09 -33.82
CA ARG A 110 -43.35 5.66 -34.51
C ARG A 110 -42.75 4.47 -33.80
N PRO A 111 -42.45 3.37 -34.50
CA PRO A 111 -41.85 2.20 -33.87
C PRO A 111 -40.41 2.47 -33.52
N ILE A 112 -40.15 2.92 -32.29
CA ILE A 112 -38.80 2.86 -31.70
C ILE A 112 -38.55 1.41 -31.31
N ALA A 113 -37.37 0.87 -31.63
CA ALA A 113 -37.07 -0.50 -31.23
C ALA A 113 -37.13 -0.67 -29.71
N VAL A 114 -37.99 -1.57 -29.22
CA VAL A 114 -38.18 -1.84 -27.78
C VAL A 114 -36.86 -2.13 -27.07
N ALA A 115 -35.85 -2.61 -27.82
CA ALA A 115 -34.48 -2.81 -27.31
C ALA A 115 -33.82 -1.55 -26.75
N TRP A 116 -34.18 -0.34 -27.18
CA TRP A 116 -33.65 0.91 -26.61
C TRP A 116 -34.03 1.11 -25.13
N LEU A 117 -35.14 0.55 -24.69
CA LEU A 117 -35.51 0.55 -23.29
C LEU A 117 -34.49 -0.17 -22.40
N ALA A 118 -33.69 -1.13 -22.96
CA ALA A 118 -32.64 -1.86 -22.23
C ALA A 118 -31.47 -0.99 -21.85
N ILE A 119 -31.26 0.17 -22.48
CA ILE A 119 -30.12 1.05 -22.16
C ILE A 119 -30.13 1.45 -20.68
N ALA A 120 -31.30 1.76 -20.14
CA ALA A 120 -31.42 2.22 -18.76
C ALA A 120 -31.02 1.16 -17.72
N PRO A 121 -31.49 -0.10 -17.75
CA PRO A 121 -31.00 -1.12 -16.83
C PRO A 121 -29.52 -1.47 -17.07
N LEU A 122 -29.00 -1.37 -18.31
CA LEU A 122 -27.57 -1.56 -18.58
C LEU A 122 -26.71 -0.46 -17.92
N LEU A 123 -27.07 0.81 -18.08
CA LEU A 123 -26.43 1.93 -17.39
C LEU A 123 -26.59 1.82 -15.87
N ALA A 124 -27.76 1.43 -15.38
CA ALA A 124 -28.02 1.20 -13.98
C ALA A 124 -27.10 0.12 -13.40
N SER A 125 -26.77 -0.93 -14.18
CA SER A 125 -25.89 -1.99 -13.74
C SER A 125 -24.48 -1.53 -13.37
N LEU A 126 -24.04 -0.37 -13.91
CA LEU A 126 -22.72 0.21 -13.62
C LEU A 126 -22.70 0.97 -12.28
N VAL A 127 -23.86 1.46 -11.80
CA VAL A 127 -23.92 2.38 -10.65
C VAL A 127 -24.79 1.84 -9.53
N LEU A 128 -25.92 1.17 -9.85
CA LEU A 128 -26.89 0.72 -8.86
C LEU A 128 -26.54 -0.64 -8.27
N ARG A 129 -27.10 -0.91 -7.08
CA ARG A 129 -27.06 -2.23 -6.43
C ARG A 129 -28.03 -3.20 -7.12
N PRO A 130 -27.77 -4.52 -7.10
CA PRO A 130 -28.59 -5.54 -7.78
C PRO A 130 -30.10 -5.40 -7.57
N PRO A 131 -30.63 -5.20 -6.35
CA PRO A 131 -32.09 -5.11 -6.18
C PRO A 131 -32.71 -3.88 -6.87
N ARG A 132 -31.99 -2.74 -6.91
CA ARG A 132 -32.48 -1.53 -7.61
C ARG A 132 -32.37 -1.69 -9.13
N THR A 133 -31.30 -2.33 -9.60
CA THR A 133 -31.16 -2.69 -11.03
C THR A 133 -32.27 -3.65 -11.44
N ALA A 134 -32.62 -4.63 -10.61
CA ALA A 134 -33.70 -5.56 -10.89
C ALA A 134 -35.08 -4.89 -10.93
N LEU A 135 -35.36 -3.94 -10.03
CA LEU A 135 -36.60 -3.15 -10.07
C LEU A 135 -36.70 -2.33 -11.35
N LEU A 136 -35.62 -1.66 -11.76
CA LEU A 136 -35.61 -0.90 -13.00
C LEU A 136 -35.72 -1.80 -14.23
N ALA A 137 -35.08 -2.96 -14.22
CA ALA A 137 -35.15 -3.98 -15.26
C ALA A 137 -36.60 -4.52 -15.40
N ALA A 138 -37.24 -4.86 -14.28
CA ALA A 138 -38.62 -5.29 -14.28
C ALA A 138 -39.58 -4.20 -14.81
N TRP A 139 -39.37 -2.94 -14.41
CA TRP A 139 -40.12 -1.80 -14.89
C TRP A 139 -39.99 -1.62 -16.42
N THR A 140 -38.79 -1.70 -16.96
CA THR A 140 -38.54 -1.63 -18.41
C THR A 140 -39.16 -2.79 -19.19
N VAL A 141 -39.14 -4.00 -18.65
CA VAL A 141 -39.82 -5.14 -19.30
C VAL A 141 -41.32 -4.97 -19.29
N LEU A 142 -41.91 -4.50 -18.19
CA LEU A 142 -43.38 -4.23 -18.12
C LEU A 142 -43.83 -3.13 -19.12
N LEU A 143 -43.04 -2.06 -19.25
CA LEU A 143 -43.33 -1.01 -20.25
C LEU A 143 -43.21 -1.56 -21.68
N GLY A 144 -42.15 -2.35 -21.96
CA GLY A 144 -41.99 -3.00 -23.27
C GLY A 144 -43.12 -3.97 -23.61
N LEU A 145 -43.61 -4.71 -22.65
CA LEU A 145 -44.77 -5.59 -22.78
C LEU A 145 -46.06 -4.79 -23.05
N GLY A 146 -46.27 -3.69 -22.31
CA GLY A 146 -47.40 -2.79 -22.53
C GLY A 146 -47.45 -2.22 -23.96
N LEU A 147 -46.28 -1.73 -24.43
CA LEU A 147 -46.18 -1.22 -25.83
C LEU A 147 -46.43 -2.32 -26.88
N ALA A 148 -45.95 -3.53 -26.64
CA ALA A 148 -46.17 -4.67 -27.55
C ALA A 148 -47.67 -5.08 -27.62
N LEU A 149 -48.41 -5.07 -26.49
CA LEU A 149 -49.82 -5.42 -26.41
C LEU A 149 -50.73 -4.39 -27.06
N HIS A 150 -50.36 -3.12 -27.04
CA HIS A 150 -51.17 -2.01 -27.65
C HIS A 150 -50.86 -1.79 -29.14
N GLY A 151 -50.14 -2.68 -29.78
CA GLY A 151 -49.87 -2.61 -31.22
C GLY A 151 -48.87 -1.53 -31.65
N HIS A 152 -48.20 -0.88 -30.71
CA HIS A 152 -47.20 0.16 -30.95
C HIS A 152 -45.79 -0.42 -31.16
N GLY A 153 -45.68 -1.72 -31.36
CA GLY A 153 -44.41 -2.38 -31.70
C GLY A 153 -44.11 -2.29 -33.22
N PRO A 154 -42.81 -2.35 -33.60
CA PRO A 154 -42.42 -2.36 -35.02
C PRO A 154 -43.01 -3.55 -35.76
N ALA A 155 -43.45 -3.31 -36.99
CA ALA A 155 -44.03 -4.31 -37.88
C ALA A 155 -43.09 -5.50 -38.08
N GLY A 156 -43.44 -6.67 -37.55
CA GLY A 156 -42.73 -7.90 -37.79
C GLY A 156 -42.14 -8.64 -36.61
N ARG A 157 -42.78 -9.33 -35.78
CA ARG A 157 -42.42 -10.20 -34.66
C ARG A 157 -42.16 -9.52 -33.31
N PRO A 158 -43.20 -9.06 -32.62
CA PRO A 158 -43.10 -8.43 -31.30
C PRO A 158 -42.45 -9.36 -30.26
N GLY A 159 -42.56 -10.69 -30.41
CA GLY A 159 -41.95 -11.66 -29.49
C GLY A 159 -40.42 -11.66 -29.47
N SER A 160 -39.76 -11.44 -30.60
CA SER A 160 -38.28 -11.45 -30.65
C SER A 160 -37.68 -10.21 -29.96
N GLN A 161 -38.29 -9.06 -30.06
CA GLN A 161 -37.82 -7.83 -29.39
C GLN A 161 -38.02 -7.87 -27.88
N LEU A 162 -39.14 -8.43 -27.42
CA LEU A 162 -39.40 -8.62 -26.00
C LEU A 162 -38.40 -9.64 -25.41
N SER A 163 -38.05 -10.70 -26.17
CA SER A 163 -37.04 -11.68 -25.75
C SER A 163 -35.68 -11.01 -25.59
N VAL A 164 -35.26 -10.16 -26.53
CA VAL A 164 -34.02 -9.39 -26.43
C VAL A 164 -34.02 -8.46 -25.24
N LEU A 165 -35.12 -7.75 -24.98
CA LEU A 165 -35.27 -6.86 -23.84
C LEU A 165 -35.10 -7.63 -22.51
N VAL A 166 -35.77 -8.78 -22.38
CA VAL A 166 -35.67 -9.65 -21.19
C VAL A 166 -34.25 -10.17 -21.00
N LEU A 167 -33.59 -10.60 -22.05
CA LEU A 167 -32.21 -11.05 -21.98
C LEU A 167 -31.24 -9.94 -21.55
N LEU A 168 -31.39 -8.72 -22.11
CA LEU A 168 -30.56 -7.59 -21.74
C LEU A 168 -30.86 -7.11 -20.29
N ALA A 169 -32.11 -7.14 -19.86
CA ALA A 169 -32.51 -6.85 -18.49
C ALA A 169 -31.91 -7.85 -17.49
N ALA A 170 -31.98 -9.16 -17.81
CA ALA A 170 -31.35 -10.20 -17.01
C ALA A 170 -29.83 -10.05 -16.95
N PHE A 171 -29.19 -9.77 -18.09
CA PHE A 171 -27.75 -9.50 -18.15
C PHE A 171 -27.37 -8.29 -17.26
N ALA A 172 -28.13 -7.20 -17.28
CA ALA A 172 -27.88 -6.04 -16.44
C ALA A 172 -27.92 -6.38 -14.94
N VAL A 173 -28.86 -7.21 -14.51
CA VAL A 173 -28.96 -7.66 -13.11
C VAL A 173 -27.77 -8.54 -12.72
N VAL A 174 -27.42 -9.50 -13.58
CA VAL A 174 -26.26 -10.39 -13.36
C VAL A 174 -24.97 -9.57 -13.32
N ASN A 175 -24.75 -8.65 -14.25
CA ASN A 175 -23.59 -7.77 -14.28
C ASN A 175 -23.47 -6.92 -13.00
N SER A 176 -24.57 -6.33 -12.52
CA SER A 176 -24.59 -5.61 -11.25
C SER A 176 -24.25 -6.51 -10.05
N ALA A 177 -24.73 -7.76 -10.04
CA ALA A 177 -24.45 -8.71 -8.99
C ALA A 177 -22.96 -9.15 -8.99
N LEU A 178 -22.40 -9.46 -10.15
CA LEU A 178 -20.99 -9.81 -10.32
C LEU A 178 -20.07 -8.67 -9.90
N ARG A 179 -20.38 -7.44 -10.32
CA ARG A 179 -19.64 -6.24 -9.94
C ARG A 179 -19.62 -6.04 -8.42
N ILE A 180 -20.76 -6.14 -7.76
CA ILE A 180 -20.84 -6.01 -6.30
C ILE A 180 -20.14 -7.17 -5.60
N ALA A 181 -20.22 -8.39 -6.12
CA ALA A 181 -19.50 -9.52 -5.56
C ALA A 181 -17.96 -9.36 -5.68
N ALA A 182 -17.47 -8.89 -6.82
CA ALA A 182 -16.06 -8.58 -7.02
C ALA A 182 -15.58 -7.47 -6.07
N GLN A 183 -16.34 -6.37 -5.94
CA GLN A 183 -16.03 -5.28 -5.00
C GLN A 183 -15.99 -5.76 -3.54
N ARG A 184 -16.91 -6.65 -3.14
CA ARG A 184 -16.92 -7.22 -1.80
C ARG A 184 -15.70 -8.11 -1.55
N ARG A 185 -15.30 -8.95 -2.52
CA ARG A 185 -14.11 -9.81 -2.41
C ARG A 185 -12.85 -8.96 -2.26
N LEU A 186 -12.70 -7.92 -3.07
CA LEU A 186 -11.58 -6.98 -2.97
C LEU A 186 -11.56 -6.26 -1.61
N GLY A 187 -12.73 -5.78 -1.13
CA GLY A 187 -12.85 -5.13 0.16
C GLY A 187 -12.51 -6.07 1.34
N GLN A 188 -12.89 -7.34 1.25
CA GLN A 188 -12.53 -8.35 2.26
C GLN A 188 -11.03 -8.66 2.26
N ALA A 189 -10.43 -8.85 1.09
CA ALA A 189 -8.99 -9.07 0.97
C ALA A 189 -8.18 -7.90 1.54
N ARG A 190 -8.59 -6.66 1.22
CA ARG A 190 -7.98 -5.43 1.77
C ARG A 190 -8.14 -5.32 3.29
N ALA A 191 -9.31 -5.67 3.83
CA ALA A 191 -9.55 -5.64 5.27
C ALA A 191 -8.68 -6.65 6.03
N VAL A 192 -8.50 -7.86 5.48
CA VAL A 192 -7.60 -8.88 6.03
C VAL A 192 -6.15 -8.40 5.99
N ALA A 193 -5.73 -7.80 4.87
CA ALA A 193 -4.39 -7.24 4.73
C ALA A 193 -4.10 -6.14 5.75
N ARG A 194 -5.04 -5.23 5.98
CA ARG A 194 -4.91 -4.16 6.98
C ARG A 194 -4.76 -4.72 8.41
N VAL A 195 -5.57 -5.71 8.76
CA VAL A 195 -5.46 -6.35 10.07
C VAL A 195 -4.14 -7.11 10.22
N ALA A 196 -3.66 -7.74 9.16
CA ALA A 196 -2.35 -8.41 9.15
C ALA A 196 -1.22 -7.39 9.33
N GLN A 197 -1.24 -6.26 8.62
CA GLN A 197 -0.26 -5.19 8.77
C GLN A 197 -0.25 -4.61 10.19
N SER A 198 -1.42 -4.24 10.73
CA SER A 198 -1.49 -3.68 12.09
C SER A 198 -1.12 -4.67 13.19
N ALA A 199 -1.20 -5.97 12.93
CA ALA A 199 -0.75 -7.01 13.86
C ALA A 199 0.77 -7.30 13.78
N LEU A 200 1.39 -6.94 12.65
CA LEU A 200 2.83 -7.14 12.42
C LEU A 200 3.66 -5.91 12.82
N LEU A 201 3.11 -4.71 12.70
CA LEU A 201 3.73 -3.47 13.16
C LEU A 201 3.47 -3.31 14.66
N ARG A 202 4.53 -3.31 15.46
CA ARG A 202 4.44 -3.03 16.90
C ARG A 202 4.18 -1.55 17.13
N GLU A 203 3.47 -1.24 18.21
CA GLU A 203 3.38 0.14 18.68
C GLU A 203 4.77 0.61 19.11
N VAL A 204 5.19 1.75 18.59
CA VAL A 204 6.45 2.38 18.97
C VAL A 204 6.34 2.84 20.41
N PRO A 205 7.27 2.47 21.32
CA PRO A 205 7.26 2.89 22.70
C PRO A 205 7.39 4.42 22.78
N ARG A 206 6.78 5.04 23.80
CA ARG A 206 6.86 6.51 23.98
C ARG A 206 8.23 6.98 24.45
N SER A 207 9.04 6.07 24.97
CA SER A 207 10.40 6.37 25.42
C SER A 207 11.29 5.13 25.32
N VAL A 208 12.56 5.35 25.07
CA VAL A 208 13.67 4.38 25.13
C VAL A 208 14.78 5.00 25.97
N ALA A 209 15.87 4.26 26.25
CA ALA A 209 16.90 4.66 27.22
C ALA A 209 17.39 6.12 27.09
N ALA A 210 17.56 6.65 25.91
CA ALA A 210 18.14 7.97 25.65
C ALA A 210 17.25 8.89 24.79
N ALA A 211 15.98 8.53 24.58
CA ALA A 211 15.07 9.34 23.76
C ALA A 211 13.59 9.16 24.12
N ARG A 212 12.81 10.23 23.98
CA ARG A 212 11.35 10.19 23.89
C ARG A 212 10.93 10.08 22.43
N LEU A 213 9.88 9.32 22.14
CA LEU A 213 9.48 8.98 20.78
C LEU A 213 8.00 9.34 20.52
N ALA A 214 7.73 9.81 19.31
CA ALA A 214 6.40 9.93 18.74
C ALA A 214 6.39 9.35 17.34
N SER A 215 5.56 8.36 17.08
CA SER A 215 5.36 7.80 15.74
C SER A 215 3.96 8.10 15.26
N ARG A 216 3.84 8.44 13.99
CA ARG A 216 2.56 8.67 13.31
C ARG A 216 2.58 8.03 11.93
N TYR A 217 1.42 7.56 11.54
CA TYR A 217 1.18 7.01 10.21
C TYR A 217 -0.06 7.65 9.59
N LEU A 218 0.07 8.11 8.36
CA LEU A 218 -1.00 8.73 7.60
C LEU A 218 -1.15 8.01 6.26
N SER A 219 -2.26 7.29 6.10
CA SER A 219 -2.52 6.57 4.84
C SER A 219 -3.09 7.50 3.77
N ALA A 220 -2.57 7.41 2.56
CA ALA A 220 -2.99 8.18 1.38
C ALA A 220 -4.44 7.91 0.96
N SER A 221 -5.03 6.79 1.29
CA SER A 221 -6.41 6.47 0.91
C SER A 221 -7.25 5.96 2.08
N ALA A 222 -8.41 6.59 2.30
CA ALA A 222 -9.46 6.08 3.18
C ALA A 222 -9.98 4.68 2.76
N GLU A 223 -9.75 4.27 1.52
CA GLU A 223 -10.17 3.01 0.92
C GLU A 223 -9.09 1.92 0.98
N ALA A 224 -8.22 1.97 2.00
CA ALA A 224 -7.33 0.86 2.36
C ALA A 224 -6.40 0.35 1.25
N ARG A 225 -5.53 1.20 0.77
CA ARG A 225 -4.24 0.68 0.31
C ARG A 225 -3.42 0.35 1.56
N VAL A 226 -2.94 -0.85 1.65
CA VAL A 226 -2.06 -1.28 2.74
C VAL A 226 -0.67 -0.80 2.34
N GLY A 227 -0.08 0.10 3.12
CA GLY A 227 1.23 0.72 2.83
C GLY A 227 2.39 -0.25 3.01
N GLY A 228 3.50 0.09 2.36
CA GLY A 228 4.78 -0.60 2.47
C GLY A 228 5.68 -0.05 3.57
N ASP A 229 5.27 1.03 4.24
CA ASP A 229 6.06 1.69 5.28
C ASP A 229 6.32 0.77 6.47
N VAL A 230 7.52 0.85 7.01
CA VAL A 230 7.96 0.17 8.22
C VAL A 230 8.60 1.14 9.19
N VAL A 231 8.16 1.09 10.44
CA VAL A 231 8.80 1.77 11.57
C VAL A 231 8.93 0.75 12.69
N GLU A 232 10.15 0.49 13.12
CA GLU A 232 10.45 -0.47 14.18
C GLU A 232 11.43 0.14 15.17
N VAL A 233 11.23 -0.07 16.46
CA VAL A 233 12.09 0.42 17.52
C VAL A 233 12.40 -0.70 18.48
N ILE A 234 13.67 -0.92 18.75
CA ILE A 234 14.19 -1.87 19.74
C ILE A 234 14.76 -1.07 20.90
N ALA A 235 14.15 -1.25 22.06
CA ALA A 235 14.53 -0.56 23.29
C ALA A 235 15.49 -1.36 24.17
N ASP A 236 15.75 -2.61 23.82
CA ASP A 236 16.56 -3.52 24.62
C ASP A 236 18.06 -3.19 24.51
N GLY A 237 18.71 -3.03 25.66
CA GLY A 237 20.12 -2.68 25.75
C GLY A 237 20.39 -1.20 25.99
N ALA A 238 21.68 -0.85 26.10
CA ALA A 238 22.12 0.51 26.37
C ALA A 238 21.93 1.45 25.17
N ASN A 239 22.01 0.89 23.96
CA ASN A 239 21.91 1.62 22.69
C ASN A 239 20.59 1.28 21.99
N PRO A 240 19.56 2.11 22.11
CA PRO A 240 18.33 1.88 21.36
C PRO A 240 18.60 1.95 19.85
N ARG A 241 17.90 1.06 19.11
CA ARG A 241 17.99 0.95 17.66
C ARG A 241 16.62 1.13 17.03
N TRP A 242 16.57 1.75 15.86
CA TRP A 242 15.35 1.85 15.08
C TRP A 242 15.59 1.71 13.58
N LEU A 243 14.52 1.32 12.91
CA LEU A 243 14.43 1.18 11.46
C LEU A 243 13.23 1.97 10.98
N VAL A 244 13.44 2.83 10.00
CA VAL A 244 12.37 3.45 9.21
C VAL A 244 12.63 3.14 7.74
N GLY A 245 11.61 2.72 7.01
CA GLY A 245 11.76 2.35 5.61
C GLY A 245 10.44 2.32 4.86
N ASP A 246 10.52 2.23 3.55
CA ASP A 246 9.39 2.02 2.66
C ASP A 246 9.70 0.95 1.61
N THR A 247 8.70 0.17 1.28
CA THR A 247 8.78 -0.92 0.31
C THR A 247 8.22 -0.47 -1.03
N ARG A 248 9.01 -0.63 -2.09
CA ARG A 248 8.51 -0.37 -3.45
C ARG A 248 7.20 -1.09 -3.73
N GLY A 249 6.20 -0.33 -4.15
CA GLY A 249 4.89 -0.85 -4.53
C GLY A 249 3.86 -0.80 -3.42
N LYS A 250 2.68 -1.34 -3.67
CA LYS A 250 1.52 -1.23 -2.76
C LYS A 250 0.78 -2.57 -2.65
N GLY A 251 0.09 -2.78 -1.54
CA GLY A 251 -0.72 -3.97 -1.31
C GLY A 251 0.01 -5.11 -0.59
N LEU A 252 -0.48 -6.35 -0.73
CA LEU A 252 -0.02 -7.49 0.07
C LEU A 252 1.46 -7.86 -0.11
N ALA A 253 2.01 -7.65 -1.31
CA ALA A 253 3.42 -7.95 -1.58
C ALA A 253 4.33 -6.99 -0.79
N ALA A 254 4.03 -5.68 -0.84
CA ALA A 254 4.76 -4.66 -0.09
C ALA A 254 4.68 -4.92 1.43
N VAL A 255 3.48 -5.20 1.97
CA VAL A 255 3.31 -5.55 3.39
C VAL A 255 4.12 -6.77 3.79
N ARG A 256 4.15 -7.80 2.94
CA ARG A 256 4.96 -9.00 3.21
C ARG A 256 6.43 -8.65 3.31
N LEU A 257 6.93 -7.82 2.41
CA LEU A 257 8.35 -7.45 2.38
C LEU A 257 8.70 -6.51 3.54
N ALA A 258 7.86 -5.54 3.87
CA ALA A 258 7.97 -4.70 5.06
C ALA A 258 8.01 -5.54 6.35
N SER A 259 7.14 -6.56 6.44
CA SER A 259 7.11 -7.50 7.57
C SER A 259 8.39 -8.34 7.67
N VAL A 260 8.98 -8.74 6.54
CA VAL A 260 10.27 -9.45 6.51
C VAL A 260 11.37 -8.52 7.01
N ALA A 261 11.43 -7.27 6.57
CA ALA A 261 12.41 -6.29 7.03
C ALA A 261 12.28 -6.04 8.54
N ALA A 262 11.07 -5.78 9.04
CA ALA A 262 10.81 -5.54 10.46
C ALA A 262 11.17 -6.76 11.34
N THR A 263 10.80 -7.98 10.91
CA THR A 263 11.10 -9.19 11.68
C THR A 263 12.58 -9.50 11.68
N SER A 264 13.25 -9.41 10.53
CA SER A 264 14.68 -9.62 10.43
C SER A 264 15.50 -8.58 11.22
N PHE A 265 15.01 -7.32 11.28
CA PHE A 265 15.63 -6.30 12.12
C PHE A 265 15.55 -6.65 13.60
N ARG A 266 14.38 -7.11 14.09
CA ARG A 266 14.23 -7.57 15.48
C ARG A 266 15.12 -8.75 15.81
N ASP A 267 15.13 -9.75 14.91
CA ASP A 267 15.91 -10.97 15.09
C ASP A 267 17.41 -10.68 15.12
N ALA A 268 17.87 -9.75 14.26
CA ALA A 268 19.28 -9.33 14.22
C ALA A 268 19.64 -8.48 15.46
N CYS A 269 18.78 -7.57 15.88
CA CYS A 269 19.00 -6.78 17.10
C CYS A 269 19.02 -7.64 18.39
N ALA A 270 18.31 -8.76 18.40
CA ALA A 270 18.33 -9.70 19.52
C ALA A 270 19.64 -10.50 19.63
N GLN A 271 20.51 -10.47 18.61
CA GLN A 271 21.81 -11.12 18.64
C GLN A 271 22.83 -10.18 19.31
N PRO A 272 23.48 -10.59 20.44
CA PRO A 272 24.41 -9.74 21.12
C PRO A 272 25.68 -9.51 20.27
N GLY A 273 26.18 -8.26 20.31
CA GLY A 273 27.45 -7.89 19.69
C GLY A 273 27.38 -7.52 18.20
N LEU A 274 26.24 -7.64 17.54
CA LEU A 274 26.14 -7.17 16.16
C LEU A 274 26.16 -5.63 16.10
N SER A 275 27.05 -5.11 15.25
CA SER A 275 27.06 -3.70 14.86
C SER A 275 25.84 -3.34 14.02
N LEU A 276 25.49 -2.05 13.95
CA LEU A 276 24.39 -1.56 13.12
C LEU A 276 24.53 -1.96 11.64
N ALA A 277 25.77 -1.97 11.12
CA ALA A 277 26.04 -2.41 9.76
C ALA A 277 25.80 -3.91 9.54
N GLU A 278 26.08 -4.75 10.52
CA GLU A 278 25.79 -6.18 10.46
C GLU A 278 24.30 -6.46 10.56
N VAL A 279 23.58 -5.72 11.40
CA VAL A 279 22.12 -5.75 11.46
C VAL A 279 21.52 -5.39 10.10
N ALA A 280 21.97 -4.31 9.47
CA ALA A 280 21.48 -3.91 8.14
C ALA A 280 21.78 -4.98 7.07
N ARG A 281 22.96 -5.61 7.09
CA ARG A 281 23.27 -6.74 6.17
C ARG A 281 22.39 -7.95 6.41
N ALA A 282 22.04 -8.27 7.65
CA ALA A 282 21.14 -9.38 7.97
C ALA A 282 19.73 -9.12 7.46
N VAL A 283 19.26 -7.87 7.55
CA VAL A 283 17.98 -7.45 6.99
C VAL A 283 18.02 -7.51 5.47
N ASP A 284 19.06 -6.99 4.81
CA ASP A 284 19.24 -7.09 3.36
C ASP A 284 19.18 -8.52 2.86
N ALA A 285 19.93 -9.41 3.50
CA ALA A 285 19.91 -10.82 3.15
C ALA A 285 18.53 -11.48 3.29
N SER A 286 17.69 -11.02 4.20
CA SER A 286 16.33 -11.51 4.38
C SER A 286 15.37 -10.91 3.36
N VAL A 287 15.50 -9.62 3.06
CA VAL A 287 14.74 -8.93 2.02
C VAL A 287 15.06 -9.53 0.65
N THR A 288 16.33 -9.70 0.30
CA THR A 288 16.79 -10.32 -0.96
C THR A 288 16.20 -11.71 -1.18
N ARG A 289 16.11 -12.54 -0.13
CA ARG A 289 15.49 -13.87 -0.23
C ARG A 289 13.97 -13.82 -0.45
N ALA A 290 13.32 -12.77 0.02
CA ALA A 290 11.87 -12.63 0.00
C ALA A 290 11.36 -11.81 -1.19
N ALA A 291 12.20 -10.93 -1.74
CA ALA A 291 11.89 -10.03 -2.84
C ALA A 291 11.65 -10.78 -4.15
N ALA A 292 10.72 -10.28 -4.98
CA ALA A 292 10.65 -10.62 -6.39
C ALA A 292 11.64 -9.75 -7.20
N GLN A 293 11.75 -9.98 -8.50
CA GLN A 293 12.81 -9.42 -9.35
C GLN A 293 12.93 -7.88 -9.34
N GLU A 294 11.84 -7.17 -9.01
CA GLU A 294 11.80 -5.71 -8.97
C GLU A 294 11.46 -5.14 -7.58
N ASP A 295 11.29 -6.00 -6.58
CA ASP A 295 10.95 -5.57 -5.23
C ASP A 295 12.21 -5.13 -4.46
N PHE A 296 12.10 -4.05 -3.72
CA PHE A 296 13.15 -3.58 -2.81
C PHE A 296 12.54 -2.78 -1.65
N VAL A 297 13.34 -2.50 -0.63
CA VAL A 297 12.97 -1.68 0.51
C VAL A 297 14.00 -0.57 0.69
N THR A 298 13.56 0.69 0.64
CA THR A 298 14.38 1.79 1.11
C THR A 298 14.38 1.80 2.64
N ALA A 299 15.52 2.01 3.28
CA ALA A 299 15.61 1.93 4.74
C ALA A 299 16.70 2.82 5.31
N VAL A 300 16.42 3.42 6.47
CA VAL A 300 17.41 4.00 7.36
C VAL A 300 17.38 3.28 8.70
N PHE A 301 18.55 2.79 9.11
CA PHE A 301 18.80 2.20 10.42
C PHE A 301 19.50 3.23 11.29
N ALA A 302 19.15 3.26 12.56
CA ALA A 302 19.79 4.15 13.52
C ALA A 302 20.14 3.40 14.81
N GLU A 303 21.27 3.77 15.43
CA GLU A 303 21.67 3.36 16.75
C GLU A 303 22.13 4.60 17.53
N LEU A 304 21.59 4.81 18.72
CA LEU A 304 21.93 5.92 19.57
C LEU A 304 22.76 5.46 20.76
N ASP A 305 24.01 5.94 20.86
CA ASP A 305 24.83 5.78 22.05
C ASP A 305 24.43 6.84 23.09
N PRO A 306 24.20 6.49 24.37
CA PRO A 306 23.89 7.45 25.43
C PRO A 306 24.90 8.59 25.60
N ARG A 307 26.13 8.43 25.08
CA ARG A 307 27.17 9.48 25.06
C ARG A 307 26.97 10.54 23.97
N GLY A 308 25.90 10.46 23.18
CA GLY A 308 25.58 11.43 22.13
C GLY A 308 26.17 11.12 20.77
N TRP A 309 26.46 9.85 20.47
CA TRP A 309 26.81 9.41 19.14
C TRP A 309 25.63 8.69 18.47
N LEU A 310 25.19 9.22 17.36
CA LEU A 310 24.16 8.62 16.51
C LEU A 310 24.84 7.98 15.32
N GLN A 311 24.73 6.66 15.19
CA GLN A 311 25.10 5.96 13.96
C GLN A 311 23.89 5.79 13.06
N LEU A 312 24.06 6.05 11.77
CA LEU A 312 23.07 5.83 10.73
C LEU A 312 23.63 4.94 9.63
N VAL A 313 22.82 4.00 9.15
CA VAL A 313 23.02 3.27 7.90
C VAL A 313 21.85 3.60 7.00
N ASN A 314 22.12 4.21 5.85
CA ASN A 314 21.08 4.60 4.90
C ASN A 314 21.18 3.74 3.63
N CYS A 315 20.10 3.02 3.32
CA CYS A 315 19.95 2.15 2.15
C CYS A 315 18.89 2.76 1.21
N GLY A 316 19.25 3.84 0.52
CA GLY A 316 18.39 4.50 -0.48
C GLY A 316 17.16 5.20 0.08
N HIS A 317 17.13 5.52 1.36
CA HIS A 317 16.00 6.16 2.04
C HIS A 317 16.22 7.67 2.18
N PRO A 318 15.17 8.51 2.27
CA PRO A 318 15.33 9.92 2.61
C PRO A 318 16.19 10.10 3.87
N PRO A 319 17.15 11.04 3.88
CA PRO A 319 17.97 11.27 5.05
C PRO A 319 17.14 11.85 6.21
N ALA A 320 17.48 11.46 7.43
CA ALA A 320 16.86 12.00 8.61
C ALA A 320 17.20 13.49 8.81
N LEU A 321 16.30 14.24 9.44
CA LEU A 321 16.51 15.62 9.79
C LEU A 321 16.80 15.76 11.28
N ARG A 322 17.78 16.57 11.65
CA ARG A 322 18.03 16.99 13.03
C ARG A 322 17.59 18.44 13.21
N LEU A 323 16.68 18.65 14.13
CA LEU A 323 16.37 19.96 14.68
C LEU A 323 17.13 20.12 15.99
N SER A 324 18.14 20.98 16.03
CA SER A 324 18.91 21.26 17.25
C SER A 324 18.03 21.93 18.32
N ALA A 325 18.45 21.86 19.58
CA ALA A 325 17.78 22.57 20.67
C ALA A 325 17.74 24.10 20.41
N ASP A 326 18.76 24.66 19.75
CA ASP A 326 18.82 26.05 19.35
C ASP A 326 17.90 26.37 18.14
N GLY A 327 17.43 25.32 17.46
CA GLY A 327 16.43 25.37 16.40
C GLY A 327 16.97 25.43 14.99
N GLU A 328 18.20 25.08 14.79
CA GLU A 328 18.76 24.84 13.46
C GLU A 328 18.27 23.50 12.94
N LEU A 329 17.74 23.49 11.72
CA LEU A 329 17.37 22.27 11.02
C LEU A 329 18.51 21.84 10.08
N ALA A 330 19.02 20.64 10.25
CA ALA A 330 20.10 20.08 9.45
C ALA A 330 19.73 18.68 8.96
N GLU A 331 20.13 18.35 7.74
CA GLU A 331 20.00 17.02 7.17
C GLU A 331 21.16 16.12 7.63
N LEU A 332 20.87 14.92 8.06
CA LEU A 332 21.84 13.90 8.44
C LEU A 332 22.15 13.02 7.21
N SER A 333 22.77 13.62 6.22
CA SER A 333 23.15 12.93 4.98
C SER A 333 24.23 11.89 5.22
N PRO A 334 24.11 10.68 4.61
CA PRO A 334 25.10 9.64 4.73
C PRO A 334 26.43 10.07 4.07
N THR A 335 27.55 9.57 4.59
CA THR A 335 28.89 9.80 3.98
C THR A 335 29.06 9.08 2.65
N ALA A 336 28.31 7.99 2.43
CA ALA A 336 28.23 7.25 1.19
C ALA A 336 26.78 6.79 0.96
N PHE A 337 26.29 6.93 -0.27
CA PHE A 337 24.96 6.47 -0.64
C PHE A 337 25.01 4.98 -0.99
N ALA A 338 24.12 4.18 -0.38
CA ALA A 338 23.91 2.78 -0.70
C ALA A 338 22.60 2.58 -1.46
N THR A 339 22.52 1.53 -2.27
CA THR A 339 21.29 1.10 -2.91
C THR A 339 20.28 0.60 -1.88
N PRO A 340 18.97 0.55 -2.19
CA PRO A 340 17.95 -0.06 -1.33
C PRO A 340 18.26 -1.53 -0.98
N LEU A 341 17.68 -2.00 0.13
CA LEU A 341 17.71 -3.40 0.54
C LEU A 341 17.05 -4.29 -0.52
N GLY A 342 17.63 -5.43 -0.81
CA GLY A 342 17.25 -6.31 -1.91
C GLY A 342 18.03 -6.06 -3.20
N LEU A 343 18.77 -4.93 -3.28
CA LEU A 343 19.62 -4.58 -4.41
C LEU A 343 21.13 -4.63 -4.05
N HIS A 344 21.49 -5.41 -3.04
CA HIS A 344 22.86 -5.61 -2.56
C HIS A 344 23.59 -4.30 -2.20
N PRO A 345 23.10 -3.55 -1.20
CA PRO A 345 23.70 -2.29 -0.78
C PRO A 345 25.13 -2.45 -0.27
N ASP A 346 26.00 -1.53 -0.63
CA ASP A 346 27.30 -1.36 0.01
C ASP A 346 27.11 -0.57 1.31
N ILE A 347 27.06 -1.28 2.43
CA ILE A 347 26.61 -0.76 3.72
C ILE A 347 27.75 -0.10 4.48
N HIS A 348 27.70 1.22 4.59
CA HIS A 348 28.62 2.04 5.35
C HIS A 348 27.89 2.85 6.43
N PRO A 349 28.23 2.73 7.71
CA PRO A 349 27.67 3.57 8.76
C PRO A 349 28.25 4.98 8.72
N SER A 350 27.40 5.97 8.94
CA SER A 350 27.76 7.36 9.17
C SER A 350 27.52 7.70 10.64
N THR A 351 28.41 8.48 11.27
CA THR A 351 28.32 8.84 12.68
C THR A 351 28.16 10.34 12.85
N PHE A 352 27.21 10.75 13.66
CA PHE A 352 26.86 12.13 13.94
C PHE A 352 26.94 12.40 15.45
N SER A 353 27.41 13.59 15.83
CA SER A 353 27.32 14.05 17.22
C SER A 353 25.95 14.72 17.42
N VAL A 354 25.25 14.29 18.48
CA VAL A 354 23.94 14.80 18.86
C VAL A 354 23.93 15.18 20.35
N ARG A 355 22.97 16.00 20.76
CA ARG A 355 22.91 16.56 22.13
C ARG A 355 21.52 16.36 22.74
N THR A 356 21.44 16.42 24.05
CA THR A 356 20.17 16.46 24.76
C THR A 356 19.34 17.64 24.28
N GLY A 357 18.07 17.41 24.01
CA GLY A 357 17.13 18.39 23.45
C GLY A 357 17.11 18.46 21.92
N ASP A 358 18.08 17.85 21.22
CA ASP A 358 17.96 17.68 19.77
C ASP A 358 16.76 16.79 19.43
N ARG A 359 16.08 17.11 18.33
CA ARG A 359 15.00 16.29 17.78
C ARG A 359 15.41 15.71 16.44
N LEU A 360 15.23 14.41 16.29
CA LEU A 360 15.50 13.67 15.06
C LEU A 360 14.18 13.31 14.41
N LEU A 361 14.01 13.66 13.13
CA LEU A 361 12.84 13.33 12.35
C LEU A 361 13.23 12.33 11.26
N PHE A 362 12.70 11.12 11.37
CA PHE A 362 12.75 10.08 10.34
C PHE A 362 11.38 10.01 9.66
N PHE A 363 11.34 9.81 8.36
CA PHE A 363 10.09 9.84 7.61
C PHE A 363 10.23 9.11 6.29
N THR A 364 9.12 8.59 5.75
CA THR A 364 9.06 8.00 4.42
C THR A 364 8.87 9.08 3.36
N ASP A 365 9.18 8.76 2.11
CA ASP A 365 9.21 9.70 0.97
C ASP A 365 7.88 10.44 0.76
N GLY A 366 6.75 9.82 1.10
CA GLY A 366 5.44 10.45 1.05
C GLY A 366 5.34 11.79 1.79
N LEU A 367 6.23 12.08 2.76
CA LEU A 367 6.29 13.40 3.39
C LEU A 367 6.87 14.47 2.46
N LEU A 368 7.96 14.15 1.75
CA LEU A 368 8.64 15.09 0.85
C LEU A 368 8.00 15.16 -0.53
N GLU A 369 7.39 14.06 -1.00
CA GLU A 369 6.75 13.98 -2.31
C GLU A 369 5.32 14.54 -2.33
N ALA A 370 4.78 14.84 -1.16
CA ALA A 370 3.45 15.45 -1.03
C ALA A 370 3.37 16.81 -1.73
N ARG A 371 2.40 16.95 -2.63
CA ARG A 371 2.23 18.15 -3.45
C ARG A 371 0.92 18.86 -3.16
N ASP A 372 0.94 20.16 -3.28
CA ASP A 372 -0.25 20.99 -3.29
C ASP A 372 -0.94 21.00 -4.67
N ARG A 373 -1.95 21.88 -4.86
CA ARG A 373 -2.63 22.05 -6.17
C ARG A 373 -1.77 22.68 -7.26
N ALA A 374 -0.75 23.45 -6.89
CA ALA A 374 0.17 24.06 -7.83
C ALA A 374 1.27 23.08 -8.27
N GLY A 375 1.42 21.97 -7.54
CA GLY A 375 2.45 20.96 -7.74
C GLY A 375 3.67 21.18 -6.86
N ASP A 376 3.63 22.14 -5.94
CA ASP A 376 4.73 22.45 -5.03
C ASP A 376 4.85 21.39 -3.93
N PHE A 377 6.07 20.97 -3.64
CA PHE A 377 6.37 19.99 -2.61
C PHE A 377 6.21 20.55 -1.19
N PHE A 378 5.84 19.69 -0.26
CA PHE A 378 5.82 20.01 1.16
C PHE A 378 7.24 20.23 1.69
N ARG A 379 7.47 21.35 2.33
CA ARG A 379 8.78 21.77 2.81
C ARG A 379 8.85 21.75 4.33
N VAL A 380 9.52 20.75 4.89
CA VAL A 380 9.66 20.57 6.35
C VAL A 380 10.38 21.75 7.00
N ASP A 381 11.33 22.36 6.31
CA ASP A 381 12.08 23.54 6.79
C ASP A 381 11.19 24.76 7.06
N GLN A 382 10.05 24.88 6.39
CA GLN A 382 9.05 25.93 6.63
C GLN A 382 8.11 25.63 7.80
N HIS A 383 8.25 24.47 8.44
CA HIS A 383 7.36 23.97 9.49
C HIS A 383 8.11 23.54 10.76
N THR A 384 9.32 24.08 10.97
CA THR A 384 10.15 23.77 12.16
C THR A 384 9.49 24.20 13.48
N ASP A 385 8.62 25.21 13.46
CA ASP A 385 7.82 25.62 14.61
C ASP A 385 6.84 24.53 15.08
N ALA A 386 6.29 23.73 14.19
CA ALA A 386 5.49 22.56 14.56
C ALA A 386 6.34 21.53 15.31
N LEU A 387 7.56 21.26 14.81
CA LEU A 387 8.49 20.33 15.42
C LEU A 387 9.04 20.79 16.78
N ARG A 388 8.90 22.07 17.12
CA ARG A 388 9.34 22.67 18.40
C ARG A 388 8.30 22.63 19.53
N ARG A 389 7.08 22.15 19.28
CA ARG A 389 6.08 22.04 20.34
C ARG A 389 6.63 21.25 21.52
N PRO A 390 6.36 21.67 22.79
CA PRO A 390 6.87 21.00 23.99
C PRO A 390 6.43 19.54 24.10
N ASP A 391 5.20 19.23 23.74
CA ASP A 391 4.71 17.86 23.65
C ASP A 391 5.11 17.26 22.30
N LEU A 392 5.90 16.20 22.35
CA LEU A 392 6.41 15.49 21.18
C LEU A 392 5.31 14.83 20.35
N GLN A 393 4.26 14.33 21.01
CA GLN A 393 3.11 13.75 20.34
C GLN A 393 2.33 14.84 19.56
N ALA A 394 2.11 16.00 20.21
CA ALA A 394 1.47 17.14 19.57
C ALA A 394 2.33 17.75 18.45
N ALA A 395 3.66 17.67 18.54
CA ALA A 395 4.56 18.09 17.47
C ALA A 395 4.40 17.23 16.21
N ALA A 396 4.35 15.92 16.38
CA ALA A 396 4.13 15.00 15.28
C ALA A 396 2.72 15.14 14.67
N ASP A 397 1.70 15.33 15.50
CA ASP A 397 0.32 15.57 15.04
C ASP A 397 0.22 16.86 14.24
N GLU A 398 0.79 17.95 14.71
CA GLU A 398 0.79 19.25 14.03
C GLU A 398 1.49 19.20 12.68
N LEU A 399 2.64 18.52 12.60
CA LEU A 399 3.34 18.34 11.32
C LEU A 399 2.43 17.65 10.28
N LEU A 400 1.73 16.58 10.68
CA LEU A 400 0.83 15.86 9.78
C LEU A 400 -0.45 16.65 9.44
N GLU A 401 -0.96 17.48 10.35
CA GLU A 401 -2.09 18.36 10.03
C GLU A 401 -1.68 19.46 9.02
N ARG A 402 -0.47 19.99 9.10
CA ARG A 402 0.06 20.93 8.10
C ARG A 402 0.26 20.26 6.75
N LEU A 403 0.74 19.00 6.74
CA LEU A 403 0.81 18.19 5.52
C LEU A 403 -0.57 17.99 4.90
N ARG A 404 -1.57 17.62 5.70
CA ARG A 404 -2.97 17.48 5.25
C ARG A 404 -3.53 18.78 4.69
N ALA A 405 -3.24 19.90 5.34
CA ALA A 405 -3.67 21.21 4.87
C ALA A 405 -3.01 21.59 3.54
N HIS A 406 -1.71 21.33 3.37
CA HIS A 406 -0.96 21.54 2.14
C HIS A 406 -1.54 20.72 0.97
N THR A 407 -1.74 19.43 1.16
CA THR A 407 -2.29 18.52 0.15
C THR A 407 -3.81 18.61 0.03
N ARG A 408 -4.49 19.42 0.84
CA ARG A 408 -5.96 19.48 0.96
C ARG A 408 -6.60 18.11 1.17
N HIS A 409 -6.00 17.31 2.05
CA HIS A 409 -6.42 15.94 2.38
C HIS A 409 -6.33 14.95 1.19
N ARG A 410 -5.48 15.21 0.19
CA ARG A 410 -5.21 14.31 -0.92
C ARG A 410 -3.73 13.96 -0.92
N LEU A 411 -3.40 12.84 -0.35
CA LEU A 411 -2.07 12.26 -0.40
C LEU A 411 -2.00 11.24 -1.54
N ASP A 412 -0.89 11.25 -2.26
CA ASP A 412 -0.62 10.29 -3.33
C ASP A 412 0.07 9.03 -2.79
N ASP A 413 0.79 9.17 -1.66
CA ASP A 413 1.41 8.06 -0.96
C ASP A 413 1.22 8.11 0.56
N ASP A 414 1.47 6.96 1.20
CA ASP A 414 1.43 6.81 2.66
C ASP A 414 2.60 7.58 3.28
N VAL A 415 2.44 8.02 4.52
CA VAL A 415 3.44 8.78 5.26
C VAL A 415 3.62 8.18 6.63
N ALA A 416 4.80 7.67 6.90
CA ALA A 416 5.23 7.33 8.25
C ALA A 416 6.22 8.37 8.77
N VAL A 417 6.06 8.73 10.04
CA VAL A 417 6.94 9.68 10.74
C VAL A 417 7.33 9.11 12.08
N LEU A 418 8.62 9.13 12.38
CA LEU A 418 9.17 8.89 13.70
C LEU A 418 9.93 10.14 14.16
N LEU A 419 9.43 10.79 15.18
CA LEU A 419 10.08 11.92 15.83
C LEU A 419 10.68 11.45 17.16
N ALA A 420 12.00 11.64 17.33
CA ALA A 420 12.73 11.29 18.54
C ALA A 420 13.29 12.57 19.18
N GLU A 421 13.00 12.83 20.46
CA GLU A 421 13.64 13.88 21.24
C GLU A 421 14.67 13.25 22.17
N LEU A 422 15.91 13.70 22.07
CA LEU A 422 17.03 13.11 22.78
C LEU A 422 17.08 13.55 24.26
N THR A 423 17.25 12.57 25.14
CA THR A 423 17.32 12.75 26.59
C THR A 423 18.58 12.05 27.12
N LEU A 424 19.73 12.41 26.52
CA LEU A 424 21.03 11.81 26.85
C LEU A 424 21.40 12.11 28.30
N ASP A 425 22.07 11.17 28.96
CA ASP A 425 22.63 11.38 30.27
C ASP A 425 23.74 12.45 30.21
N ASP A 426 23.63 13.48 31.03
CA ASP A 426 24.67 14.48 31.17
C ASP A 426 25.84 13.86 31.98
N PRO A 427 27.01 13.59 31.35
CA PRO A 427 28.15 13.03 32.06
C PRO A 427 28.62 13.90 33.24
N GLY A 428 28.26 15.17 33.28
CA GLY A 428 28.56 16.06 34.39
C GLY A 428 27.72 15.81 35.65
N ARG A 429 26.55 15.13 35.54
CA ARG A 429 25.71 14.84 36.73
C ARG A 429 26.14 13.59 37.48
N GLN A 430 26.84 12.65 36.86
CA GLN A 430 27.31 11.43 37.52
C GLN A 430 28.53 11.66 38.45
N LEU A 431 29.25 12.79 38.31
CA LEU A 431 30.37 13.15 39.17
C LEU A 431 29.99 13.97 40.41
N ALA A 432 28.68 14.28 40.50
CA ALA A 432 28.17 15.14 41.59
C ALA A 432 27.18 14.42 42.53
N ALA A 433 27.08 13.12 42.46
CA ALA A 433 26.32 12.21 43.32
C ALA A 433 27.26 11.16 43.95
#